data_8d725cc672c5c389a390fbc14d33fbd7
#
_entry.id   8d725cc672c5c389a390fbc14d33fbd7
#
_cell.length_a   1.000
_cell.length_b   1.000
_cell.length_c   1.000
_cell.angle_alpha   90.00
_cell.angle_beta   90.00
_cell.angle_gamma   90.00
#
_symmetry.space_group_name_H-M   'P 1'
#
loop_
_entity.id
_entity.type
_entity.pdbx_description
1 polymer ?
#
loop_
_entity_poly.entity_id
_entity_poly.type
_entity_poly.pdbx_seq_one_letter_code
_entity_poly.pdbx_strand_id
1 'polypeptide(L)'
;MTAIAIGGAFISCICSAVGGGGYLYVEEQKRQERIKHALKEQGVTWFEECNFKGGIVMENIFEPPIDPEGIMSLGSVGDAKSFIVGPNVKLVFYRDEERTDAVETITVPKKFPCDIPSYKKIVITPII
;
A
#
# COMPACT_ATOMS: atom_id res chain seq x y z
N MET A 1 -17.88 16.17 -32.76
CA MET A 1 -18.10 15.52 -32.01
C MET A 1 -18.08 15.06 -31.57
N THR A 2 -17.83 15.54 -31.63
CA THR A 2 -18.04 14.98 -30.71
C THR A 2 -17.85 14.41 -30.14
N ALA A 3 -17.54 14.74 -30.47
CA ALA A 3 -17.69 14.17 -29.52
C ALA A 3 -17.48 13.61 -29.10
N ILE A 4 -17.30 13.96 -29.61
CA ILE A 4 -17.47 13.44 -28.86
C ILE A 4 -17.16 12.84 -28.54
N ALA A 5 -16.95 13.06 -29.01
CA ALA A 5 -17.09 12.42 -28.31
C ALA A 5 -16.75 11.85 -28.02
N ILE A 6 -16.48 12.15 -28.59
CA ILE A 6 -16.57 11.64 -27.92
C ILE A 6 -16.34 11.12 -27.51
N GLY A 7 -16.16 11.48 -28.07
CA GLY A 7 -16.34 10.91 -27.37
C GLY A 7 -16.14 10.78 -26.86
N GLY A 8 -16.06 11.25 -27.38
CA GLY A 8 -16.31 11.05 -26.66
C GLY A 8 -16.31 11.22 -26.10
N ALA A 9 -16.36 11.56 -26.51
CA ALA A 9 -16.78 11.60 -25.72
C ALA A 9 -16.95 11.78 -25.16
N PHE A 10 -16.97 12.10 -25.62
CA PHE A 10 -17.56 12.28 -24.73
C PHE A 10 -17.58 12.54 -24.09
N ILE A 11 -17.71 12.96 -24.35
CA ILE A 11 -18.16 13.27 -23.47
C ILE A 11 -18.48 13.60 -22.83
N SER A 12 -18.65 13.93 -22.90
CA SER A 12 -19.18 14.14 -21.93
C SER A 12 -19.58 14.28 -21.27
N CYS A 13 -19.84 14.67 -21.40
CA CYS A 13 -20.33 14.74 -20.46
C CYS A 13 -20.65 14.81 -19.84
N ILE A 14 -20.88 15.00 -19.73
CA ILE A 14 -21.22 15.14 -18.88
C ILE A 14 -21.22 15.63 -18.04
N CYS A 15 -21.43 16.03 -17.94
CA CYS A 15 -20.80 16.55 -17.10
C CYS A 15 -21.23 17.09 -16.00
N SER A 16 -21.99 17.41 -15.81
CA SER A 16 -22.23 18.10 -14.75
C SER A 16 -22.27 17.40 -13.62
N ALA A 17 -22.98 16.74 -13.54
CA ALA A 17 -22.86 15.93 -12.45
C ALA A 17 -21.58 15.38 -12.50
N VAL A 18 -21.09 15.77 -13.29
CA VAL A 18 -19.91 15.53 -13.53
C VAL A 18 -19.02 15.84 -12.43
N GLY A 19 -19.16 16.85 -11.77
CA GLY A 19 -18.28 17.23 -10.72
C GLY A 19 -18.00 16.08 -9.75
N GLY A 20 -19.03 15.53 -9.17
CA GLY A 20 -18.87 14.45 -8.22
C GLY A 20 -18.33 13.17 -8.84
N GLY A 21 -18.90 12.76 -9.95
CA GLY A 21 -18.47 11.53 -10.59
C GLY A 21 -17.04 11.59 -11.10
N GLY A 22 -16.64 12.71 -11.68
CA GLY A 22 -15.28 12.87 -12.17
C GLY A 22 -14.26 12.83 -11.05
N TYR A 23 -14.57 13.46 -9.94
CA TYR A 23 -13.67 13.46 -8.80
C TYR A 23 -13.46 12.04 -8.25
N LEU A 24 -14.53 11.30 -8.09
CA LEU A 24 -14.42 9.93 -7.58
C LEU A 24 -13.62 9.04 -8.51
N TYR A 25 -13.78 9.22 -9.80
CA TYR A 25 -13.04 8.44 -10.78
C TYR A 25 -11.53 8.73 -10.69
N VAL A 26 -11.14 9.99 -10.55
CA VAL A 26 -9.75 10.36 -10.43
C VAL A 26 -9.13 9.80 -9.16
N GLU A 27 -9.85 9.85 -8.04
CA GLU A 27 -9.37 9.29 -6.79
C GLU A 27 -9.18 7.77 -6.91
N GLU A 28 -10.07 7.08 -7.58
CA GLU A 28 -9.96 5.65 -7.77
C GLU A 28 -8.75 5.30 -8.63
N GLN A 29 -8.49 6.06 -9.68
CA GLN A 29 -7.32 5.83 -10.52
C GLN A 29 -6.02 6.04 -9.73
N LYS A 30 -5.95 7.07 -8.91
CA LYS A 30 -4.78 7.32 -8.08
C LYS A 30 -4.56 6.20 -7.10
N ARG A 31 -5.65 5.68 -6.52
CA ARG A 31 -5.56 4.56 -5.59
C ARG A 31 -5.00 3.32 -6.30
N GLN A 32 -5.50 3.01 -7.49
CA GLN A 32 -5.03 1.86 -8.23
C GLN A 32 -3.55 1.99 -8.61
N GLU A 33 -3.10 3.18 -8.94
CA GLU A 33 -1.70 3.42 -9.26
C GLU A 33 -0.81 3.25 -8.03
N ARG A 34 -1.25 3.72 -6.88
CA ARG A 34 -0.51 3.52 -5.63
C ARG A 34 -0.39 2.04 -5.30
N ILE A 35 -1.46 1.28 -5.52
CA ILE A 35 -1.47 -0.16 -5.28
C ILE A 35 -0.46 -0.85 -6.20
N LYS A 36 -0.48 -0.53 -7.50
CA LYS A 36 0.45 -1.12 -8.46
C LYS A 36 1.89 -0.79 -8.10
N HIS A 37 2.14 0.45 -7.73
CA HIS A 37 3.49 0.88 -7.36
C HIS A 37 3.97 0.12 -6.12
N ALA A 38 3.13 0.02 -5.10
CA ALA A 38 3.49 -0.66 -3.87
C ALA A 38 3.77 -2.15 -4.10
N LEU A 39 3.05 -2.78 -5.03
CA LEU A 39 3.26 -4.19 -5.33
C LEU A 39 4.58 -4.45 -6.07
N LYS A 40 5.21 -3.42 -6.62
CA LYS A 40 6.47 -3.55 -7.34
C LYS A 40 7.68 -3.17 -6.49
N GLU A 41 7.48 -2.39 -5.44
CA GLU A 41 8.56 -1.93 -4.60
C GLU A 41 9.02 -3.03 -3.64
N GLN A 42 10.32 -3.13 -3.43
CA GLN A 42 10.85 -4.11 -2.47
C GLN A 42 10.70 -3.57 -1.06
N GLY A 43 9.51 -3.77 -0.49
CA GLY A 43 9.24 -3.25 0.83
C GLY A 43 7.77 -3.30 1.17
N VAL A 44 7.36 -2.47 2.12
CA VAL A 44 5.98 -2.42 2.61
C VAL A 44 5.49 -0.98 2.57
N THR A 45 4.28 -0.78 2.08
CA THR A 45 3.62 0.52 2.03
C THR A 45 2.39 0.48 2.93
N TRP A 46 2.30 1.45 3.84
CA TRP A 46 1.22 1.52 4.83
C TRP A 46 0.29 2.66 4.49
N PHE A 47 -1.03 2.38 4.47
CA PHE A 47 -2.05 3.34 4.06
C PHE A 47 -2.92 3.77 5.23
N GLU A 48 -3.42 4.99 5.16
CA GLU A 48 -4.17 5.63 6.24
C GLU A 48 -5.52 4.98 6.52
N GLU A 49 -6.19 4.51 5.47
CA GLU A 49 -7.54 3.94 5.59
C GLU A 49 -7.59 2.54 5.01
N CYS A 50 -8.67 1.84 5.33
CA CYS A 50 -8.90 0.53 4.73
C CYS A 50 -9.02 0.65 3.22
N ASN A 51 -8.74 -0.43 2.52
CA ASN A 51 -8.78 -0.51 1.06
C ASN A 51 -7.82 0.44 0.38
N PHE A 52 -6.70 0.75 1.05
CA PHE A 52 -5.61 1.57 0.49
C PHE A 52 -6.05 2.98 0.13
N LYS A 53 -7.02 3.49 0.86
CA LYS A 53 -7.53 4.84 0.68
C LYS A 53 -6.80 5.82 1.61
N GLY A 54 -7.05 7.10 1.38
CA GLY A 54 -6.36 8.13 2.13
C GLY A 54 -4.94 8.30 1.66
N GLY A 55 -4.09 8.77 2.53
CA GLY A 55 -2.69 8.98 2.19
C GLY A 55 -1.82 7.80 2.58
N ILE A 56 -0.57 7.86 2.19
CA ILE A 56 0.43 6.89 2.62
C ILE A 56 0.95 7.36 3.98
N VAL A 57 0.84 6.49 4.98
CA VAL A 57 1.32 6.80 6.32
C VAL A 57 2.83 6.63 6.39
N MET A 58 3.34 5.57 5.77
CA MET A 58 4.74 5.23 5.87
C MET A 58 5.12 4.30 4.73
N GLU A 59 6.36 4.38 4.28
CA GLU A 59 6.90 3.46 3.28
C GLU A 59 8.21 2.91 3.82
N ASN A 60 8.31 1.59 3.88
CA ASN A 60 9.54 0.91 4.32
C ASN A 60 10.09 0.17 3.11
N ILE A 61 10.82 0.91 2.28
CA ILE A 61 11.31 0.41 0.99
C ILE A 61 12.82 0.24 1.04
N PHE A 62 13.30 -0.90 0.52
CA PHE A 62 14.74 -1.14 0.37
C PHE A 62 15.16 -0.69 -1.03
N GLU A 63 16.17 0.15 -1.10
CA GLU A 63 16.66 0.68 -2.37
C GLU A 63 18.03 0.11 -2.71
N PRO A 64 18.28 -0.21 -3.99
CA PRO A 64 19.58 -0.75 -4.40
C PRO A 64 20.73 0.22 -4.09
N PRO A 65 21.90 -0.27 -3.70
CA PRO A 65 22.22 -1.68 -3.49
C PRO A 65 21.59 -2.19 -2.19
N ILE A 66 21.04 -3.41 -2.25
CA ILE A 66 20.35 -3.99 -1.11
C ILE A 66 21.35 -4.61 -0.14
N ASP A 67 21.29 -4.17 1.11
CA ASP A 67 22.11 -4.75 2.18
C ASP A 67 21.35 -5.93 2.77
N PRO A 68 21.85 -7.17 2.65
CA PRO A 68 21.13 -8.34 3.20
C PRO A 68 20.93 -8.27 4.70
N GLU A 69 21.70 -7.44 5.39
CA GLU A 69 21.53 -7.28 6.83
C GLU A 69 20.78 -6.00 7.19
N GLY A 70 20.23 -5.32 6.18
CA GLY A 70 19.47 -4.09 6.40
C GLY A 70 18.06 -4.39 6.89
N ILE A 71 17.94 -4.63 8.19
CA ILE A 71 16.66 -4.98 8.81
C ILE A 71 15.99 -3.74 9.33
N MET A 72 14.70 -3.57 9.00
CA MET A 72 13.90 -2.48 9.55
C MET A 72 13.05 -3.01 10.70
N SER A 73 13.14 -2.34 11.84
CA SER A 73 12.40 -2.75 13.04
C SER A 73 11.49 -1.61 13.45
N LEU A 74 10.20 -1.87 13.54
CA LEU A 74 9.20 -0.85 13.83
C LEU A 74 8.42 -1.17 15.09
N GLY A 75 8.25 -0.19 15.95
CA GLY A 75 7.39 -0.32 17.12
C GLY A 75 5.96 0.08 16.83
N SER A 76 5.74 0.83 15.74
CA SER A 76 4.41 1.31 15.38
C SER A 76 4.35 1.68 13.91
N VAL A 77 3.18 1.55 13.31
CA VAL A 77 2.92 2.05 11.95
C VAL A 77 1.89 3.18 12.00
N GLY A 78 1.81 3.87 13.15
CA GLY A 78 0.91 5.01 13.28
C GLY A 78 -0.55 4.60 13.14
N ASP A 79 -1.31 5.40 12.40
CA ASP A 79 -2.73 5.16 12.22
C ASP A 79 -3.04 4.34 10.96
N ALA A 80 -2.07 3.62 10.44
CA ALA A 80 -2.27 2.80 9.25
C ALA A 80 -3.36 1.75 9.47
N LYS A 81 -4.19 1.52 8.46
CA LYS A 81 -5.28 0.55 8.53
C LYS A 81 -5.21 -0.49 7.43
N SER A 82 -4.42 -0.25 6.39
CA SER A 82 -4.20 -1.23 5.34
C SER A 82 -2.74 -1.15 4.91
N PHE A 83 -2.24 -2.20 4.28
CA PHE A 83 -0.87 -2.21 3.81
C PHE A 83 -0.68 -3.17 2.65
N ILE A 84 0.40 -2.95 1.90
CA ILE A 84 0.76 -3.79 0.76
C ILE A 84 2.20 -4.22 0.93
N VAL A 85 2.44 -5.52 0.79
CA VAL A 85 3.78 -6.09 0.83
C VAL A 85 4.24 -6.32 -0.60
N GLY A 86 5.39 -5.77 -0.97
CA GLY A 86 5.97 -5.95 -2.29
C GLY A 86 6.85 -7.20 -2.34
N PRO A 87 7.58 -7.38 -3.44
CA PRO A 87 8.39 -8.59 -3.63
C PRO A 87 9.70 -8.54 -2.84
N ASN A 88 10.26 -9.73 -2.61
CA ASN A 88 11.59 -9.91 -2.02
C ASN A 88 11.78 -9.26 -0.66
N VAL A 89 10.76 -9.36 0.18
CA VAL A 89 10.85 -8.94 1.58
C VAL A 89 10.16 -9.95 2.46
N LYS A 90 10.61 -10.01 3.70
CA LYS A 90 9.98 -10.83 4.72
C LYS A 90 9.47 -9.86 5.79
N LEU A 91 8.17 -9.87 6.00
CA LEU A 91 7.51 -9.02 6.99
C LEU A 91 6.99 -9.90 8.11
N VAL A 92 7.37 -9.62 9.34
CA VAL A 92 6.93 -10.40 10.48
C VAL A 92 6.35 -9.46 11.54
N PHE A 93 5.15 -9.82 12.02
CA PHE A 93 4.53 -9.14 13.16
C PHE A 93 4.77 -9.99 14.39
N TYR A 94 5.36 -9.38 15.42
CA TYR A 94 5.63 -10.08 16.69
C TYR A 94 4.72 -9.54 17.78
N ARG A 95 4.25 -10.45 18.64
CA ARG A 95 3.41 -10.09 19.77
C ARG A 95 4.24 -9.54 20.91
N ASP A 96 5.53 -9.78 20.90
CA ASP A 96 6.45 -9.37 21.96
C ASP A 96 7.61 -8.57 21.37
N GLU A 97 8.25 -7.75 22.21
CA GLU A 97 9.38 -6.94 21.75
C GLU A 97 10.64 -7.77 21.56
N GLU A 98 10.72 -8.93 22.18
CA GLU A 98 11.86 -9.83 22.06
C GLU A 98 11.86 -10.60 20.75
N ARG A 99 10.79 -10.49 19.98
CA ARG A 99 10.67 -11.14 18.67
C ARG A 99 10.72 -12.67 18.75
N THR A 100 10.04 -13.20 19.76
CA THR A 100 9.97 -14.65 19.95
C THR A 100 8.60 -15.22 19.63
N ASP A 101 7.56 -14.39 19.54
CA ASP A 101 6.19 -14.82 19.30
C ASP A 101 5.66 -14.19 18.02
N ALA A 102 5.91 -14.83 16.90
CA ALA A 102 5.45 -14.33 15.59
C ALA A 102 3.95 -14.58 15.42
N VAL A 103 3.21 -13.52 15.13
CA VAL A 103 1.78 -13.59 14.89
C VAL A 103 1.50 -13.87 13.44
N GLU A 104 2.25 -13.23 12.56
CA GLU A 104 2.04 -13.33 11.12
C GLU A 104 3.37 -13.14 10.40
N THR A 105 3.63 -13.96 9.39
CA THR A 105 4.83 -13.86 8.57
C THR A 105 4.42 -13.83 7.11
N ILE A 106 4.89 -12.82 6.36
CA ILE A 106 4.55 -12.64 4.96
C ILE A 106 5.83 -12.59 4.15
N THR A 107 5.96 -13.48 3.17
CA THR A 107 7.16 -13.56 2.33
C THR A 107 6.87 -13.40 0.85
N VAL A 108 5.61 -13.17 0.48
CA VAL A 108 5.20 -13.00 -0.93
C VAL A 108 4.45 -11.69 -1.09
N PRO A 109 4.42 -11.11 -2.28
CA PRO A 109 3.63 -9.90 -2.50
C PRO A 109 2.17 -10.14 -2.16
N LYS A 110 1.61 -9.27 -1.34
CA LYS A 110 0.24 -9.45 -0.87
C LYS A 110 -0.38 -8.11 -0.46
N LYS A 111 -1.68 -7.98 -0.68
CA LYS A 111 -2.44 -6.82 -0.27
C LYS A 111 -3.26 -7.15 0.98
N PHE A 112 -3.19 -6.27 1.97
CA PHE A 112 -3.98 -6.40 3.20
C PHE A 112 -4.91 -5.20 3.28
N PRO A 113 -6.16 -5.33 2.79
CA PRO A 113 -7.06 -4.18 2.62
C PRO A 113 -7.56 -3.58 3.93
N CYS A 114 -7.50 -4.36 5.00
CA CYS A 114 -7.89 -3.86 6.32
C CYS A 114 -7.35 -4.87 7.33
N ASP A 115 -7.45 -4.55 8.63
CA ASP A 115 -7.05 -5.47 9.69
C ASP A 115 -5.56 -5.75 9.77
N ILE A 116 -4.84 -4.80 10.36
CA ILE A 116 -3.43 -5.03 10.68
C ILE A 116 -3.37 -5.96 11.88
N PRO A 117 -2.56 -7.03 11.83
CA PRO A 117 -2.45 -7.93 12.99
C PRO A 117 -2.00 -7.20 14.25
N SER A 118 -2.44 -7.69 15.39
CA SER A 118 -2.04 -7.14 16.66
C SER A 118 -0.55 -7.40 16.88
N TYR A 119 0.21 -6.38 17.25
CA TYR A 119 1.65 -6.51 17.35
C TYR A 119 2.24 -5.57 18.39
N LYS A 120 3.46 -5.88 18.82
CA LYS A 120 4.30 -4.95 19.59
C LYS A 120 5.57 -4.60 18.81
N LYS A 121 5.95 -5.44 17.86
CA LYS A 121 7.15 -5.20 17.04
C LYS A 121 6.91 -5.73 15.64
N ILE A 122 7.37 -4.97 14.66
CA ILE A 122 7.34 -5.37 13.25
C ILE A 122 8.77 -5.41 12.76
N VAL A 123 9.13 -6.47 12.04
CA VAL A 123 10.47 -6.60 11.46
C VAL A 123 10.34 -6.85 9.97
N ILE A 124 11.03 -6.05 9.18
CA ILE A 124 11.05 -6.16 7.72
C ILE A 124 12.47 -6.46 7.29
N THR A 125 12.67 -7.59 6.62
CA THR A 125 13.97 -8.07 6.18
C THR A 125 13.97 -8.20 4.66
N PRO A 126 15.02 -7.73 3.97
CA PRO A 126 15.11 -7.95 2.53
C PRO A 126 15.47 -9.39 2.22
N ILE A 127 14.88 -9.92 1.15
CA ILE A 127 15.21 -11.26 0.65
C ILE A 127 15.98 -11.03 -0.65
N ILE A 128 17.16 -11.60 -0.75
CA ILE A 128 18.01 -11.40 -1.91
C ILE A 128 18.16 -12.68 -2.71
#